data_f0ec8d1e441248182626bdd4478ba713
#
_entry.id   f0ec8d1e441248182626bdd4478ba713
#
_cell.length_a   1.000
_cell.length_b   1.000
_cell.length_c   1.000
_cell.angle_alpha   90.00
_cell.angle_beta   90.00
_cell.angle_gamma   90.00
#
_symmetry.space_group_name_H-M   'P 1'
#
loop_
_entity.id
_entity.type
_entity.pdbx_description
1 polymer ?
#
loop_
_entity_poly.entity_id
_entity_poly.type
_entity_poly.pdbx_seq_one_letter_code
_entity_poly.pdbx_strand_id
1 'polypeptide(L)'
;SAPLPDSILLRKIPTGWSAAAAGPDTTAFALHTPGGVHNLYQREPLLIVYGTGGSASARQAMAAAALAASKSVHPTWVGDQGDIKDGVPSHHILYGRLKTKPDTAVTAADLERHNLVLIGRAEENQLVQRMAGELPVRFDAEILCSDGLRLPGKGSIMGLYYYNPLVPARLVYWVAAQDPAAYRP
;
A
#
# COMPACT_ATOMS: atom_id res chain seq x y z
N SER A 1 -32.42 -19.30 22.82
CA SER A 1 -32.13 -18.39 21.72
C SER A 1 -30.67 -18.59 21.33
N ALA A 2 -30.39 -18.78 20.06
CA ALA A 2 -29.02 -18.83 19.57
C ALA A 2 -28.34 -17.47 19.80
N PRO A 3 -27.05 -17.42 20.20
CA PRO A 3 -26.34 -16.18 20.32
C PRO A 3 -26.31 -15.47 18.95
N LEU A 4 -26.47 -14.15 18.97
CA LEU A 4 -26.33 -13.36 17.77
C LEU A 4 -24.86 -13.43 17.29
N PRO A 5 -24.62 -13.47 15.98
CA PRO A 5 -23.27 -13.44 15.47
C PRO A 5 -22.60 -12.10 15.80
N ASP A 6 -21.28 -12.11 16.07
CA ASP A 6 -20.49 -10.93 16.43
C ASP A 6 -20.50 -9.85 15.34
N SER A 7 -20.81 -10.21 14.10
CA SER A 7 -20.95 -9.30 12.98
C SER A 7 -21.97 -9.80 11.96
N ILE A 8 -22.71 -8.86 11.37
CA ILE A 8 -23.74 -9.13 10.36
C ILE A 8 -23.39 -8.36 9.09
N LEU A 9 -23.30 -9.06 7.97
CA LEU A 9 -23.18 -8.47 6.66
C LEU A 9 -24.56 -8.11 6.12
N LEU A 10 -24.80 -6.82 5.86
CA LEU A 10 -25.99 -6.34 5.18
C LEU A 10 -25.68 -6.11 3.70
N ARG A 11 -26.38 -6.81 2.84
CA ARG A 11 -26.27 -6.66 1.38
C ARG A 11 -27.59 -6.12 0.82
N LYS A 12 -27.50 -5.06 0.03
CA LYS A 12 -28.66 -4.55 -0.72
C LYS A 12 -28.93 -5.48 -1.91
N ILE A 13 -30.16 -5.95 -2.00
CA ILE A 13 -30.67 -6.76 -3.11
C ILE A 13 -31.85 -6.02 -3.75
N PRO A 14 -32.29 -6.34 -4.97
CA PRO A 14 -33.38 -5.65 -5.65
C PRO A 14 -34.68 -5.58 -4.85
N THR A 15 -34.96 -6.56 -3.99
CA THR A 15 -36.18 -6.68 -3.16
C THR A 15 -36.02 -6.13 -1.75
N GLY A 16 -34.87 -5.54 -1.38
CA GLY A 16 -34.63 -5.01 -0.04
C GLY A 16 -33.21 -5.21 0.47
N TRP A 17 -33.08 -5.59 1.74
CA TRP A 17 -31.81 -5.90 2.38
C TRP A 17 -31.77 -7.37 2.79
N SER A 18 -30.68 -8.02 2.53
CA SER A 18 -30.36 -9.35 3.02
C SER A 18 -29.32 -9.26 4.12
N ALA A 19 -29.53 -10.00 5.21
CA ALA A 19 -28.59 -10.13 6.30
C ALA A 19 -28.03 -11.54 6.33
N ALA A 20 -26.71 -11.67 6.47
CA ALA A 20 -26.04 -12.95 6.69
C ALA A 20 -25.02 -12.78 7.82
N ALA A 21 -24.71 -13.87 8.52
CA ALA A 21 -23.55 -13.85 9.41
C ALA A 21 -22.30 -13.52 8.57
N ALA A 22 -21.60 -12.47 8.95
CA ALA A 22 -20.31 -12.20 8.34
C ALA A 22 -19.36 -13.33 8.74
N GLY A 23 -18.84 -14.06 7.76
CA GLY A 23 -17.67 -14.90 7.99
C GLY A 23 -16.48 -14.04 8.42
N PRO A 24 -15.38 -14.64 8.88
CA PRO A 24 -14.18 -13.89 9.17
C PRO A 24 -13.62 -13.27 7.87
N ASP A 25 -14.13 -12.09 7.52
CA ASP A 25 -13.64 -11.32 6.38
C ASP A 25 -12.38 -10.57 6.82
N THR A 26 -11.25 -11.22 6.69
CA THR A 26 -9.95 -10.65 7.02
C THR A 26 -9.58 -9.48 6.11
N THR A 27 -10.25 -9.32 4.97
CA THR A 27 -10.03 -8.20 4.05
C THR A 27 -10.87 -6.99 4.43
N ALA A 28 -12.05 -7.19 5.03
CA ALA A 28 -12.97 -6.11 5.39
C ALA A 28 -12.35 -5.10 6.35
N PHE A 29 -11.48 -5.55 7.26
CA PHE A 29 -10.84 -4.65 8.22
C PHE A 29 -9.92 -3.63 7.51
N ALA A 30 -9.08 -4.08 6.58
CA ALA A 30 -8.15 -3.19 5.89
C ALA A 30 -8.87 -2.25 4.91
N LEU A 31 -9.88 -2.74 4.20
CA LEU A 31 -10.64 -1.96 3.22
C LEU A 31 -11.57 -0.93 3.86
N HIS A 32 -12.11 -1.22 5.04
CA HIS A 32 -13.08 -0.36 5.71
C HIS A 32 -12.50 0.45 6.87
N THR A 33 -11.19 0.37 7.09
CA THR A 33 -10.55 1.19 8.12
C THR A 33 -10.53 2.66 7.67
N PRO A 34 -11.17 3.58 8.40
CA PRO A 34 -11.11 4.99 8.08
C PRO A 34 -9.69 5.52 8.08
N GLY A 35 -9.40 6.53 7.26
CA GLY A 35 -8.12 7.23 7.27
C GLY A 35 -7.25 7.03 6.03
N GLY A 36 -7.61 6.16 5.09
CA GLY A 36 -6.92 6.00 3.82
C GLY A 36 -5.42 5.72 3.98
N VAL A 37 -4.58 6.41 3.23
CA VAL A 37 -3.11 6.25 3.24
C VAL A 37 -2.49 6.48 4.62
N HIS A 38 -3.13 7.24 5.50
CA HIS A 38 -2.63 7.45 6.88
C HIS A 38 -2.50 6.15 7.67
N ASN A 39 -3.38 5.18 7.43
CA ASN A 39 -3.32 3.89 8.13
C ASN A 39 -2.03 3.10 7.82
N LEU A 40 -1.40 3.38 6.69
CA LEU A 40 -0.12 2.77 6.33
C LEU A 40 0.97 3.08 7.37
N TYR A 41 0.92 4.26 7.98
CA TYR A 41 1.97 4.80 8.83
C TYR A 41 1.64 4.79 10.34
N GLN A 42 0.37 4.70 10.70
CA GLN A 42 -0.06 5.02 12.07
C GLN A 42 0.01 3.86 13.05
N ARG A 43 -0.18 2.63 12.61
CA ARG A 43 -0.39 1.49 13.52
C ARG A 43 0.69 0.44 13.46
N GLU A 44 1.35 0.31 12.35
CA GLU A 44 2.26 -0.78 12.09
C GLU A 44 3.58 -0.26 11.52
N PRO A 45 4.69 -0.93 11.81
CA PRO A 45 5.96 -0.56 11.21
C PRO A 45 5.88 -0.63 9.68
N LEU A 46 6.55 0.30 9.02
CA LEU A 46 6.59 0.41 7.57
C LEU A 46 7.90 -0.14 7.03
N LEU A 47 7.82 -0.89 5.94
CA LEU A 47 8.96 -1.37 5.16
C LEU A 47 8.83 -0.90 3.71
N ILE A 48 9.85 -0.23 3.21
CA ILE A 48 9.95 0.17 1.80
C ILE A 48 10.68 -0.92 1.04
N VAL A 49 10.02 -1.48 0.02
CA VAL A 49 10.54 -2.57 -0.80
C VAL A 49 10.69 -2.11 -2.24
N TYR A 50 11.90 -2.14 -2.75
CA TYR A 50 12.16 -1.78 -4.15
C TYR A 50 12.48 -3.00 -5.00
N GLY A 51 12.03 -2.96 -6.25
CA GLY A 51 12.25 -4.02 -7.21
C GLY A 51 13.71 -4.13 -7.64
N THR A 52 14.15 -5.36 -7.90
CA THR A 52 15.49 -5.68 -8.41
C THR A 52 15.47 -6.20 -9.84
N GLY A 53 14.31 -6.35 -10.44
CA GLY A 53 14.12 -6.71 -11.85
C GLY A 53 14.26 -5.53 -12.80
N GLY A 54 14.04 -5.81 -14.09
CA GLY A 54 14.09 -4.80 -15.13
C GLY A 54 15.49 -4.36 -15.56
N SER A 55 15.58 -3.21 -16.24
CA SER A 55 16.84 -2.65 -16.73
C SER A 55 17.74 -2.16 -15.59
N ALA A 56 19.04 -1.97 -15.85
CA ALA A 56 19.97 -1.42 -14.86
C ALA A 56 19.53 -0.01 -14.39
N SER A 57 19.02 0.82 -15.31
CA SER A 57 18.53 2.15 -14.98
C SER A 57 17.27 2.09 -14.11
N ALA A 58 16.35 1.16 -14.36
CA ALA A 58 15.16 0.96 -13.55
C ALA A 58 15.52 0.54 -12.12
N ARG A 59 16.40 -0.46 -11.98
CA ARG A 59 16.88 -0.90 -10.66
C ARG A 59 17.51 0.23 -9.86
N GLN A 60 18.38 1.01 -10.49
CA GLN A 60 19.02 2.14 -9.84
C GLN A 60 18.01 3.22 -9.44
N ALA A 61 17.05 3.52 -10.30
CA ALA A 61 16.01 4.51 -10.02
C ALA A 61 15.12 4.07 -8.84
N MET A 62 14.66 2.81 -8.83
CA MET A 62 13.84 2.28 -7.73
C MET A 62 14.59 2.27 -6.40
N ALA A 63 15.87 1.86 -6.38
CA ALA A 63 16.69 1.89 -5.18
C ALA A 63 16.91 3.33 -4.67
N ALA A 64 17.15 4.29 -5.58
CA ALA A 64 17.28 5.70 -5.23
C ALA A 64 15.97 6.27 -4.67
N ALA A 65 14.82 5.95 -5.29
CA ALA A 65 13.51 6.35 -4.81
C ALA A 65 13.21 5.79 -3.42
N ALA A 66 13.53 4.50 -3.16
CA ALA A 66 13.37 3.89 -1.86
C ALA A 66 14.22 4.59 -0.78
N LEU A 67 15.48 4.92 -1.12
CA LEU A 67 16.37 5.64 -0.22
C LEU A 67 15.86 7.06 0.06
N ALA A 68 15.37 7.76 -0.94
CA ALA A 68 14.78 9.08 -0.76
C ALA A 68 13.52 9.02 0.11
N ALA A 69 12.59 8.10 -0.20
CA ALA A 69 11.38 7.90 0.58
C ALA A 69 11.70 7.53 2.03
N SER A 70 12.77 6.77 2.29
CA SER A 70 13.17 6.42 3.65
C SER A 70 13.59 7.60 4.52
N LYS A 71 14.00 8.70 3.88
CA LYS A 71 14.47 9.94 4.54
C LYS A 71 13.37 11.00 4.63
N SER A 72 12.35 10.89 3.78
CA SER A 72 11.29 11.90 3.63
C SER A 72 10.12 11.69 4.59
N VAL A 73 10.38 11.23 5.80
CA VAL A 73 9.35 11.22 6.85
C VAL A 73 9.02 12.66 7.19
N HIS A 74 8.00 13.17 6.54
CA HIS A 74 7.54 14.53 6.77
C HIS A 74 6.73 14.60 8.06
N PRO A 75 6.98 15.58 8.95
CA PRO A 75 6.23 15.72 10.21
C PRO A 75 4.71 15.83 10.01
N THR A 76 4.27 16.35 8.86
CA THR A 76 2.85 16.49 8.51
C THR A 76 2.11 15.16 8.31
N TRP A 77 2.81 14.04 8.26
CA TRP A 77 2.20 12.71 8.08
C TRP A 77 1.84 12.05 9.40
N VAL A 78 2.29 12.59 10.52
CA VAL A 78 2.20 11.93 11.83
C VAL A 78 1.31 12.71 12.80
N GLY A 79 0.78 13.83 12.42
CA GLY A 79 0.07 14.69 13.34
C GLY A 79 -1.33 15.05 12.89
N ASP A 80 -2.21 15.00 13.83
CA ASP A 80 -3.44 15.76 13.77
C ASP A 80 -3.08 17.23 13.47
N GLN A 81 -3.68 17.80 12.44
CA GLN A 81 -3.36 19.16 11.96
C GLN A 81 -3.75 20.27 12.97
N GLY A 82 -4.10 19.89 14.20
CA GLY A 82 -4.75 20.77 15.14
C GLY A 82 -3.83 21.61 16.01
N ASP A 83 -2.70 21.14 16.42
CA ASP A 83 -1.98 21.79 17.51
C ASP A 83 -0.57 22.23 17.14
N ILE A 84 -0.47 23.41 16.58
CA ILE A 84 0.75 24.20 16.71
C ILE A 84 0.64 24.96 18.04
N LYS A 85 1.15 24.41 19.12
CA LYS A 85 1.37 25.15 20.36
C LYS A 85 2.73 25.82 20.29
N ASP A 86 2.73 27.12 20.40
CA ASP A 86 3.94 27.96 20.47
C ASP A 86 4.88 27.85 19.25
N GLY A 87 4.33 27.61 18.05
CA GLY A 87 5.14 27.51 16.83
C GLY A 87 5.94 26.21 16.68
N VAL A 88 5.78 25.29 17.61
CA VAL A 88 6.40 23.96 17.55
C VAL A 88 5.32 22.93 17.25
N PRO A 89 5.46 22.14 16.18
CA PRO A 89 4.54 21.04 15.93
C PRO A 89 4.57 20.08 17.12
N SER A 90 3.41 19.84 17.74
CA SER A 90 3.27 18.91 18.88
C SER A 90 3.31 17.44 18.45
N HIS A 91 3.89 17.14 17.31
CA HIS A 91 3.80 15.82 16.68
C HIS A 91 4.93 14.93 17.14
N HIS A 92 4.60 13.65 17.22
CA HIS A 92 5.60 12.62 17.33
C HIS A 92 6.45 12.59 16.06
N ILE A 93 7.58 13.25 16.09
CA ILE A 93 8.56 13.19 15.02
C ILE A 93 9.12 11.77 15.04
N LEU A 94 8.88 11.00 13.97
CA LEU A 94 9.58 9.76 13.77
C LEU A 94 11.05 10.08 13.45
N TYR A 95 11.87 10.04 14.48
CA TYR A 95 13.30 10.15 14.32
C TYR A 95 13.83 8.84 13.75
N GLY A 96 14.43 8.90 12.60
CA GLY A 96 15.09 7.77 11.96
C GLY A 96 14.72 7.59 10.50
N ARG A 97 15.40 6.65 9.88
CA ARG A 97 15.09 6.24 8.51
C ARG A 97 14.15 5.06 8.53
N LEU A 98 13.15 5.08 7.67
CA LEU A 98 12.37 3.89 7.40
C LEU A 98 13.27 2.79 6.83
N LYS A 99 12.99 1.55 7.18
CA LYS A 99 13.73 0.40 6.65
C LYS A 99 13.46 0.25 5.17
N THR A 100 14.51 -0.03 4.41
CA THR A 100 14.43 -0.36 2.99
C THR A 100 15.02 -1.74 2.74
N LYS A 101 14.40 -2.51 1.83
CA LYS A 101 14.93 -3.81 1.38
C LYS A 101 14.72 -3.98 -0.11
N PRO A 102 15.64 -4.66 -0.82
CA PRO A 102 15.32 -5.20 -2.13
C PRO A 102 14.24 -6.28 -1.99
N ASP A 103 13.41 -6.43 -3.00
CA ASP A 103 12.30 -7.40 -3.04
C ASP A 103 12.77 -8.85 -2.80
N THR A 104 13.98 -9.18 -3.26
CA THR A 104 14.62 -10.50 -3.08
C THR A 104 15.04 -10.80 -1.64
N ALA A 105 15.16 -9.80 -0.78
CA ALA A 105 15.58 -9.95 0.61
C ALA A 105 14.42 -9.88 1.63
N VAL A 106 13.18 -9.78 1.15
CA VAL A 106 11.99 -9.73 2.00
C VAL A 106 11.64 -11.14 2.49
N THR A 107 11.51 -11.29 3.79
CA THR A 107 11.17 -12.56 4.44
C THR A 107 9.69 -12.65 4.79
N ALA A 108 9.19 -13.85 5.10
CA ALA A 108 7.82 -14.03 5.60
C ALA A 108 7.58 -13.20 6.88
N ALA A 109 8.54 -13.15 7.78
CA ALA A 109 8.45 -12.35 9.00
C ALA A 109 8.37 -10.83 8.72
N ASP A 110 8.98 -10.36 7.62
CA ASP A 110 8.82 -8.95 7.20
C ASP A 110 7.39 -8.68 6.74
N LEU A 111 6.81 -9.59 5.96
CA LEU A 111 5.42 -9.47 5.48
C LEU A 111 4.41 -9.46 6.63
N GLU A 112 4.60 -10.33 7.61
CA GLU A 112 3.72 -10.43 8.77
C GLU A 112 3.78 -9.19 9.68
N ARG A 113 4.94 -8.53 9.77
CA ARG A 113 5.18 -7.46 10.74
C ARG A 113 5.01 -6.05 10.19
N HIS A 114 5.05 -5.86 8.87
CA HIS A 114 5.11 -4.53 8.29
C HIS A 114 3.97 -4.27 7.31
N ASN A 115 3.49 -3.04 7.30
CA ASN A 115 2.87 -2.50 6.11
C ASN A 115 3.95 -2.22 5.06
N LEU A 116 3.62 -2.30 3.79
CA LEU A 116 4.62 -2.22 2.72
C LEU A 116 4.42 -1.00 1.83
N VAL A 117 5.51 -0.34 1.47
CA VAL A 117 5.59 0.50 0.27
C VAL A 117 6.34 -0.30 -0.79
N LEU A 118 5.69 -0.62 -1.89
CA LEU A 118 6.26 -1.38 -3.01
C LEU A 118 6.60 -0.43 -4.14
N ILE A 119 7.84 -0.46 -4.62
CA ILE A 119 8.31 0.36 -5.74
C ILE A 119 8.71 -0.55 -6.89
N GLY A 120 8.12 -0.32 -8.06
CA GLY A 120 8.34 -1.09 -9.28
C GLY A 120 7.10 -1.78 -9.80
N ARG A 121 7.08 -2.09 -11.09
CA ARG A 121 6.03 -2.86 -11.76
C ARG A 121 6.15 -4.36 -11.43
N ALA A 122 5.19 -5.16 -11.90
CA ALA A 122 5.19 -6.60 -11.64
C ALA A 122 6.44 -7.32 -12.20
N GLU A 123 6.94 -6.89 -13.36
CA GLU A 123 8.17 -7.43 -13.96
C GLU A 123 9.46 -6.93 -13.29
N GLU A 124 9.35 -5.92 -12.45
CA GLU A 124 10.49 -5.31 -11.74
C GLU A 124 10.56 -5.70 -10.27
N ASN A 125 9.41 -6.03 -9.65
CA ASN A 125 9.30 -6.31 -8.22
C ASN A 125 8.57 -7.64 -7.99
N GLN A 126 9.28 -8.62 -7.43
CA GLN A 126 8.75 -9.97 -7.20
C GLN A 126 7.54 -10.01 -6.26
N LEU A 127 7.45 -9.09 -5.29
CA LEU A 127 6.28 -9.05 -4.41
C LEU A 127 5.05 -8.54 -5.16
N VAL A 128 5.21 -7.51 -5.98
CA VAL A 128 4.14 -7.03 -6.86
C VAL A 128 3.70 -8.14 -7.81
N GLN A 129 4.65 -8.87 -8.40
CA GLN A 129 4.36 -10.02 -9.27
C GLN A 129 3.52 -11.09 -8.56
N ARG A 130 3.85 -11.41 -7.31
CA ARG A 130 3.11 -12.40 -6.51
C ARG A 130 1.69 -11.93 -6.16
N MET A 131 1.46 -10.62 -6.04
CA MET A 131 0.18 -10.02 -5.70
C MET A 131 -0.67 -9.68 -6.93
N ALA A 132 -0.09 -9.66 -8.13
CA ALA A 132 -0.69 -9.06 -9.33
C ALA A 132 -2.07 -9.62 -9.71
N GLY A 133 -2.35 -10.88 -9.39
CA GLY A 133 -3.66 -11.52 -9.65
C GLY A 133 -4.79 -11.06 -8.71
N GLU A 134 -4.44 -10.46 -7.57
CA GLU A 134 -5.40 -10.07 -6.54
C GLU A 134 -5.48 -8.55 -6.35
N LEU A 135 -4.62 -7.80 -7.02
CA LEU A 135 -4.69 -6.34 -7.00
C LEU A 135 -5.77 -5.84 -7.98
N PRO A 136 -6.49 -4.75 -7.64
CA PRO A 136 -7.56 -4.20 -8.48
C PRO A 136 -7.03 -3.44 -9.70
N VAL A 137 -5.72 -3.34 -9.86
CA VAL A 137 -5.06 -2.63 -10.96
C VAL A 137 -3.90 -3.45 -11.50
N ARG A 138 -3.79 -3.51 -12.82
CA ARG A 138 -2.61 -4.02 -13.53
C ARG A 138 -1.91 -2.83 -14.19
N PHE A 139 -0.61 -2.83 -14.14
CA PHE A 139 0.21 -1.80 -14.78
C PHE A 139 1.29 -2.46 -15.63
N ASP A 140 0.98 -2.58 -16.92
CA ASP A 140 1.89 -3.04 -17.99
C ASP A 140 2.19 -1.86 -18.93
N ALA A 141 1.94 -2.01 -20.24
CA ALA A 141 1.96 -0.90 -21.21
C ALA A 141 0.84 0.12 -20.96
N GLU A 142 -0.24 -0.34 -20.35
CA GLU A 142 -1.40 0.46 -19.91
C GLU A 142 -1.66 0.19 -18.43
N ILE A 143 -2.38 1.11 -17.78
CA ILE A 143 -2.97 0.89 -16.46
C ILE A 143 -4.40 0.40 -16.69
N LEU A 144 -4.69 -0.81 -16.26
CA LEU A 144 -6.00 -1.44 -16.36
C LEU A 144 -6.59 -1.63 -14.97
N CYS A 145 -7.68 -0.94 -14.69
CA CYS A 145 -8.43 -1.09 -13.45
C CYS A 145 -9.46 -2.23 -13.54
N SER A 146 -9.83 -2.81 -12.41
CA SER A 146 -10.80 -3.92 -12.32
C SER A 146 -12.20 -3.57 -12.83
N ASP A 147 -12.56 -2.30 -12.84
CA ASP A 147 -13.82 -1.76 -13.40
C ASP A 147 -13.78 -1.59 -14.93
N GLY A 148 -12.67 -1.94 -15.58
CA GLY A 148 -12.46 -1.85 -17.02
C GLY A 148 -11.89 -0.52 -17.49
N LEU A 149 -11.63 0.46 -16.61
CA LEU A 149 -10.98 1.71 -16.98
C LEU A 149 -9.55 1.43 -17.46
N ARG A 150 -9.20 2.01 -18.61
CA ARG A 150 -7.86 1.95 -19.19
C ARG A 150 -7.25 3.33 -19.24
N LEU A 151 -6.03 3.44 -18.75
CA LEU A 151 -5.26 4.68 -18.78
C LEU A 151 -3.92 4.43 -19.48
N PRO A 152 -3.35 5.42 -20.19
CA PRO A 152 -2.03 5.26 -20.80
C PRO A 152 -0.97 5.03 -19.71
N GLY A 153 -0.15 4.00 -19.89
CA GLY A 153 0.98 3.73 -18.99
C GLY A 153 2.16 4.66 -19.24
N LYS A 154 2.42 4.98 -20.51
CA LYS A 154 3.55 5.84 -20.90
C LYS A 154 3.43 7.24 -20.31
N GLY A 155 4.47 7.67 -19.58
CA GLY A 155 4.51 8.97 -18.91
C GLY A 155 3.67 9.05 -17.63
N SER A 156 3.05 7.94 -17.21
CA SER A 156 2.26 7.88 -15.99
C SER A 156 3.05 7.29 -14.84
N ILE A 157 2.75 7.79 -13.64
CA ILE A 157 3.08 7.16 -12.37
C ILE A 157 1.78 6.80 -11.67
N MET A 158 1.73 5.63 -11.09
CA MET A 158 0.56 5.13 -10.35
C MET A 158 0.92 4.94 -8.89
N GLY A 159 0.00 5.33 -8.01
CA GLY A 159 0.01 4.98 -6.60
C GLY A 159 -1.28 4.24 -6.26
N LEU A 160 -1.18 3.03 -5.74
CA LEU A 160 -2.31 2.22 -5.28
C LEU A 160 -2.17 1.92 -3.79
N TYR A 161 -3.15 2.35 -3.01
CA TYR A 161 -3.32 1.94 -1.63
C TYR A 161 -4.33 0.80 -1.55
N TYR A 162 -3.93 -0.32 -0.97
CA TYR A 162 -4.76 -1.51 -0.90
C TYR A 162 -4.41 -2.38 0.33
N TYR A 163 -5.22 -3.39 0.63
CA TYR A 163 -4.81 -4.44 1.57
C TYR A 163 -3.71 -5.30 0.94
N ASN A 164 -2.90 -5.92 1.78
CA ASN A 164 -1.84 -6.80 1.31
C ASN A 164 -2.42 -8.20 0.99
N PRO A 165 -2.48 -8.63 -0.28
CA PRO A 165 -3.04 -9.94 -0.62
C PRO A 165 -2.28 -11.12 0.01
N LEU A 166 -1.00 -10.97 0.31
CA LEU A 166 -0.19 -12.02 0.94
C LEU A 166 -0.41 -12.11 2.45
N VAL A 167 -0.82 -11.01 3.09
CA VAL A 167 -1.09 -10.92 4.53
C VAL A 167 -2.24 -9.93 4.73
N PRO A 168 -3.52 -10.37 4.66
CA PRO A 168 -4.68 -9.49 4.64
C PRO A 168 -4.83 -8.52 5.83
N ALA A 169 -4.16 -8.82 6.95
CA ALA A 169 -4.11 -7.92 8.10
C ALA A 169 -3.15 -6.73 7.91
N ARG A 170 -2.44 -6.66 6.80
CA ARG A 170 -1.46 -5.61 6.46
C ARG A 170 -1.90 -4.82 5.24
N LEU A 171 -1.27 -3.68 5.07
CA LEU A 171 -1.57 -2.76 3.98
C LEU A 171 -0.37 -2.65 3.03
N VAL A 172 -0.67 -2.34 1.79
CA VAL A 172 0.34 -2.01 0.78
C VAL A 172 0.04 -0.65 0.15
N TYR A 173 1.11 0.07 -0.14
CA TYR A 173 1.10 1.22 -1.04
C TYR A 173 2.03 0.90 -2.21
N TRP A 174 1.46 0.62 -3.37
CA TRP A 174 2.22 0.25 -4.55
C TRP A 174 2.41 1.47 -5.46
N VAL A 175 3.68 1.77 -5.75
CA VAL A 175 4.11 2.84 -6.66
C VAL A 175 4.75 2.20 -7.89
N ALA A 176 4.21 2.50 -9.06
CA ALA A 176 4.72 2.00 -10.33
C ALA A 176 4.78 3.11 -11.37
N ALA A 177 5.82 3.07 -12.19
CA ALA A 177 6.01 3.96 -13.33
C ALA A 177 6.60 3.21 -14.50
N GLN A 178 6.22 3.57 -15.72
CA GLN A 178 6.77 2.95 -16.93
C GLN A 178 8.14 3.54 -17.28
N ASP A 179 8.33 4.83 -17.03
CA ASP A 179 9.61 5.49 -17.19
C ASP A 179 10.39 5.45 -15.86
N PRO A 180 11.58 4.83 -15.82
CA PRO A 180 12.41 4.85 -14.62
C PRO A 180 12.73 6.26 -14.10
N ALA A 181 12.75 7.28 -14.97
CA ALA A 181 12.97 8.65 -14.57
C ALA A 181 11.85 9.21 -13.68
N ALA A 182 10.64 8.66 -13.76
CA ALA A 182 9.51 9.06 -12.93
C ALA A 182 9.65 8.62 -11.45
N TYR A 183 10.53 7.66 -11.13
CA TYR A 183 10.84 7.29 -9.74
C TYR A 183 11.77 8.30 -9.04
N ARG A 184 12.23 9.33 -9.72
CA ARG A 184 13.09 10.33 -9.08
C ARG A 184 12.30 11.15 -8.07
N PRO A 185 12.89 11.40 -6.89
CA PRO A 185 12.31 12.26 -5.88
C PRO A 185 12.27 13.72 -6.33
#